data_03bb0052f4685b03003c8ffa4dd9b444
#
_entry.id   03bb0052f4685b03003c8ffa4dd9b444
#
_cell.length_a   1.000
_cell.length_b   1.000
_cell.length_c   1.000
_cell.angle_alpha   90.00
_cell.angle_beta   90.00
_cell.angle_gamma   90.00
#
_symmetry.space_group_name_H-M   'P 1'
#
loop_
_entity.id
_entity.type
_entity.pdbx_description
1 polymer ?
#
loop_
_entity_poly.entity_id
_entity_poly.type
_entity_poly.pdbx_seq_one_letter_code
_entity_poly.pdbx_strand_id
1 'polypeptide(L)'
;MLGAVAALCLLVASPAGAIDLFATHEVTAQFATPDGKPMANAEVRAFAPGDPNSPAATGHTDAQGKFTFAADRDGFWSVEARSPDYVARVMIRVGGEQQSQNWLSPVLVVGFLVVLLALAIWYRLLRARTHPPRP
;
A
#
# COMPACT_ATOMS: atom_id res chain seq x y z
N MET A 1 -37.11 -13.35 -21.65
CA MET A 1 -35.65 -13.57 -21.44
C MET A 1 -34.84 -12.30 -21.22
N LEU A 2 -35.45 -11.21 -20.94
CA LEU A 2 -34.75 -9.95 -20.59
C LEU A 2 -34.56 -9.77 -19.07
N GLY A 3 -35.02 -10.71 -18.28
CA GLY A 3 -34.93 -10.63 -16.82
C GLY A 3 -33.66 -11.15 -16.17
N ALA A 4 -32.81 -11.82 -16.91
CA ALA A 4 -31.60 -12.46 -16.33
C ALA A 4 -30.34 -11.58 -16.35
N VAL A 5 -30.35 -10.47 -17.05
CA VAL A 5 -29.19 -9.60 -17.18
C VAL A 5 -29.18 -8.48 -16.12
N ALA A 6 -30.32 -8.21 -15.51
CA ALA A 6 -30.45 -7.15 -14.52
C ALA A 6 -29.98 -7.54 -13.10
N ALA A 7 -29.74 -8.83 -12.86
CA ALA A 7 -29.40 -9.30 -11.51
C ALA A 7 -27.89 -9.31 -11.19
N LEU A 8 -27.06 -9.03 -12.17
CA LEU A 8 -25.60 -9.11 -11.97
C LEU A 8 -24.94 -7.75 -11.63
N CYS A 9 -25.70 -6.68 -11.59
CA CYS A 9 -25.16 -5.35 -11.28
C CYS A 9 -25.21 -4.96 -9.80
N LEU A 10 -25.64 -5.83 -8.90
CA LEU A 10 -25.91 -5.45 -7.50
C LEU A 10 -24.94 -6.02 -6.46
N LEU A 11 -23.79 -6.52 -6.88
CA LEU A 11 -22.82 -7.09 -5.94
C LEU A 11 -21.43 -6.47 -6.03
N VAL A 12 -21.37 -5.18 -6.32
CA VAL A 12 -20.18 -4.39 -5.98
C VAL A 12 -20.56 -3.39 -4.88
N ALA A 13 -21.05 -3.92 -3.77
CA ALA A 13 -20.87 -3.21 -2.53
C ALA A 13 -19.39 -3.33 -2.20
N SER A 14 -18.59 -2.41 -2.72
CA SER A 14 -17.27 -2.18 -2.17
C SER A 14 -17.47 -1.90 -0.69
N PRO A 15 -16.85 -2.66 0.23
CA PRO A 15 -16.77 -2.17 1.58
C PRO A 15 -16.03 -0.85 1.46
N ALA A 16 -16.72 0.23 1.74
CA ALA A 16 -16.09 1.51 2.00
C ALA A 16 -15.09 1.21 3.10
N GLY A 17 -13.81 1.15 2.75
CA GLY A 17 -12.76 0.98 3.72
C GLY A 17 -13.00 2.02 4.78
N ALA A 18 -13.24 1.60 6.01
CA ALA A 18 -13.28 2.52 7.13
C ALA A 18 -11.99 3.32 7.06
N ILE A 19 -12.10 4.63 6.85
CA ILE A 19 -10.98 5.53 6.97
C ILE A 19 -10.64 5.50 8.45
N ASP A 20 -9.65 4.71 8.77
CA ASP A 20 -9.16 4.60 10.14
C ASP A 20 -8.34 5.86 10.40
N LEU A 21 -9.03 6.92 10.81
CA LEU A 21 -8.42 8.23 11.11
C LEU A 21 -7.46 8.17 12.29
N PHE A 22 -7.43 7.04 13.00
CA PHE A 22 -6.61 6.81 14.18
C PHE A 22 -5.75 5.56 14.07
N ALA A 23 -5.55 5.05 12.86
CA ALA A 23 -4.66 3.90 12.65
C ALA A 23 -3.23 4.28 13.03
N THR A 24 -2.75 3.70 14.10
CA THR A 24 -1.33 3.70 14.42
C THR A 24 -0.66 2.58 13.62
N HIS A 25 0.36 2.94 12.88
CA HIS A 25 1.17 1.97 12.16
C HIS A 25 2.35 1.55 13.03
N GLU A 26 2.46 0.26 13.27
CA GLU A 26 3.64 -0.30 13.92
C GLU A 26 4.79 -0.34 12.91
N VAL A 27 5.87 0.34 13.24
CA VAL A 27 7.06 0.46 12.39
C VAL A 27 8.24 -0.14 13.11
N THR A 28 8.94 -1.04 12.44
CA THR A 28 10.18 -1.63 12.94
C THR A 28 11.36 -1.14 12.11
N ALA A 29 12.31 -0.51 12.76
CA ALA A 29 13.58 -0.09 12.17
C ALA A 29 14.69 -1.04 12.63
N GLN A 30 15.57 -1.40 11.72
CA GLN A 30 16.74 -2.21 12.02
C GLN A 30 18.02 -1.43 11.73
N PHE A 31 18.93 -1.43 12.68
CA PHE A 31 20.19 -0.72 12.60
C PHE A 31 21.35 -1.70 12.66
N ALA A 32 22.31 -1.48 11.79
CA ALA A 32 23.55 -2.24 11.75
C ALA A 32 24.74 -1.29 11.67
N THR A 33 25.87 -1.74 12.22
CA THR A 33 27.15 -1.05 12.06
C THR A 33 27.66 -1.21 10.63
N PRO A 34 28.65 -0.39 10.19
CA PRO A 34 29.29 -0.57 8.89
C PRO A 34 29.88 -1.96 8.66
N ASP A 35 30.24 -2.66 9.73
CA ASP A 35 30.78 -4.03 9.68
C ASP A 35 29.68 -5.09 9.49
N GLY A 36 28.41 -4.69 9.42
CA GLY A 36 27.28 -5.59 9.28
C GLY A 36 26.77 -6.22 10.59
N LYS A 37 27.32 -5.82 11.73
CA LYS A 37 26.86 -6.27 13.04
C LYS A 37 25.62 -5.50 13.49
N PRO A 38 24.64 -6.15 14.14
CA PRO A 38 23.48 -5.43 14.66
C PRO A 38 23.89 -4.44 15.76
N MET A 39 23.33 -3.24 15.73
CA MET A 39 23.49 -2.24 16.78
C MET A 39 22.57 -2.58 17.96
N ALA A 40 23.01 -3.51 18.81
CA ALA A 40 22.26 -3.91 19.99
C ALA A 40 22.34 -2.85 21.08
N ASN A 41 21.23 -2.67 21.81
CA ASN A 41 21.13 -1.75 22.94
C ASN A 41 21.55 -0.30 22.63
N ALA A 42 21.33 0.13 21.40
CA ALA A 42 21.56 1.51 20.98
C ALA A 42 20.37 2.39 21.40
N GLU A 43 20.67 3.60 21.86
CA GLU A 43 19.62 4.58 22.14
C GLU A 43 18.94 5.02 20.85
N VAL A 44 17.61 4.92 20.80
CA VAL A 44 16.83 5.27 19.62
C VAL A 44 15.87 6.41 19.92
N ARG A 45 15.81 7.36 19.02
CA ARG A 45 14.87 8.46 19.02
C ARG A 45 14.15 8.51 17.68
N ALA A 46 12.83 8.46 17.72
CA ALA A 46 11.98 8.60 16.54
C ALA A 46 11.32 9.98 16.54
N PHE A 47 11.48 10.70 15.45
CA PHE A 47 10.92 12.03 15.26
C PHE A 47 9.78 11.98 14.26
N ALA A 48 8.63 12.53 14.64
CA ALA A 48 7.47 12.62 13.79
C ALA A 48 7.64 13.66 12.67
N PRO A 49 6.91 13.53 11.55
CA PRO A 49 6.89 14.54 10.52
C PRO A 49 6.49 15.91 11.05
N GLY A 50 7.28 16.94 10.71
CA GLY A 50 7.01 18.31 11.12
C GLY A 50 7.50 18.68 12.53
N ASP A 51 8.07 17.73 13.29
CA ASP A 51 8.59 17.99 14.63
C ASP A 51 9.98 17.36 14.81
N PRO A 52 11.02 17.95 14.21
CA PRO A 52 12.38 17.40 14.25
C PRO A 52 13.11 17.65 15.58
N ASN A 53 12.58 18.46 16.47
CA ASN A 53 13.26 18.86 17.70
C ASN A 53 12.79 18.08 18.94
N SER A 54 11.67 17.40 18.84
CA SER A 54 11.05 16.67 19.96
C SER A 54 10.79 15.23 19.56
N PRO A 55 11.44 14.25 20.19
CA PRO A 55 11.21 12.86 19.84
C PRO A 55 9.81 12.43 20.24
N ALA A 56 9.10 11.80 19.30
CA ALA A 56 7.77 11.23 19.54
C ALA A 56 7.86 9.87 20.23
N ALA A 57 8.96 9.12 20.03
CA ALA A 57 9.23 7.85 20.67
C ALA A 57 10.71 7.72 20.97
N THR A 58 11.03 7.12 22.12
CA THR A 58 12.40 6.85 22.54
C THR A 58 12.48 5.42 23.09
N GLY A 59 13.65 4.82 23.00
CA GLY A 59 13.89 3.49 23.51
C GLY A 59 15.29 2.99 23.16
N HIS A 60 15.44 1.70 23.15
CA HIS A 60 16.70 1.02 22.82
C HIS A 60 16.44 -0.11 21.84
N THR A 61 17.40 -0.37 20.97
CA THR A 61 17.35 -1.53 20.09
C THR A 61 17.49 -2.83 20.87
N ASP A 62 16.91 -3.89 20.32
CA ASP A 62 17.08 -5.25 20.85
C ASP A 62 18.46 -5.84 20.48
N ALA A 63 18.67 -7.11 20.83
CA ALA A 63 19.91 -7.81 20.50
C ALA A 63 20.19 -7.94 19.00
N GLN A 64 19.18 -7.76 18.17
CA GLN A 64 19.27 -7.82 16.71
C GLN A 64 19.32 -6.44 16.05
N GLY A 65 19.39 -5.38 16.86
CA GLY A 65 19.41 -4.01 16.36
C GLY A 65 18.05 -3.49 15.89
N LYS A 66 16.98 -4.11 16.31
CA LYS A 66 15.61 -3.72 15.93
C LYS A 66 14.97 -2.84 16.98
N PHE A 67 14.25 -1.83 16.52
CA PHE A 67 13.45 -0.97 17.35
C PHE A 67 12.07 -0.81 16.72
N THR A 68 11.03 -1.05 17.51
CA THR A 68 9.64 -0.94 17.07
C THR A 68 8.97 0.22 17.77
N PHE A 69 8.24 1.04 17.02
CA PHE A 69 7.46 2.16 17.54
C PHE A 69 6.13 2.28 16.82
N ALA A 70 5.17 2.90 17.49
CA ALA A 70 3.87 3.20 16.89
C ALA A 70 3.90 4.59 16.25
N ALA A 71 3.74 4.64 14.93
CA ALA A 71 3.61 5.88 14.19
C ALA A 71 2.14 6.31 14.15
N ASP A 72 1.83 7.44 14.75
CA ASP A 72 0.46 7.96 14.90
C ASP A 72 0.01 8.85 13.75
N ARG A 73 0.89 9.11 12.80
CA ARG A 73 0.61 9.97 11.63
C ARG A 73 1.42 9.54 10.42
N ASP A 74 0.90 9.89 9.26
CA ASP A 74 1.55 9.63 7.98
C ASP A 74 2.64 10.68 7.71
N GLY A 75 3.62 10.28 6.94
CA GLY A 75 4.71 11.15 6.51
C GLY A 75 6.08 10.53 6.71
N PHE A 76 7.10 11.37 6.63
CA PHE A 76 8.48 10.94 6.83
C PHE A 76 8.86 11.03 8.30
N TRP A 77 9.15 9.89 8.88
CA TRP A 77 9.68 9.76 10.21
C TRP A 77 11.20 9.64 10.16
N SER A 78 11.86 10.36 11.02
CA SER A 78 13.31 10.26 11.19
C SER A 78 13.62 9.44 12.44
N VAL A 79 14.35 8.36 12.29
CA VAL A 79 14.75 7.50 13.40
C VAL A 79 16.26 7.51 13.52
N GLU A 80 16.74 7.90 14.69
CA GLU A 80 18.16 7.98 14.98
C GLU A 80 18.52 6.95 16.05
N ALA A 81 19.51 6.12 15.75
CA ALA A 81 20.11 5.18 16.70
C ALA A 81 21.51 5.66 17.04
N ARG A 82 21.80 5.76 18.31
CA ARG A 82 23.09 6.22 18.84
C ARG A 82 23.71 5.17 19.74
N SER A 83 24.89 4.74 19.38
CA SER A 83 25.79 3.96 20.23
C SER A 83 27.04 4.77 20.57
N PRO A 84 27.90 4.33 21.50
CA PRO A 84 29.13 5.06 21.82
C PRO A 84 30.05 5.31 20.63
N ASP A 85 30.02 4.40 19.64
CA ASP A 85 30.95 4.44 18.50
C ASP A 85 30.27 4.88 17.21
N TYR A 86 28.94 4.78 17.11
CA TYR A 86 28.21 5.00 15.86
C TYR A 86 26.91 5.75 16.07
N VAL A 87 26.57 6.57 15.10
CA VAL A 87 25.27 7.20 14.97
C VAL A 87 24.69 6.82 13.62
N ALA A 88 23.53 6.22 13.61
CA ALA A 88 22.80 5.87 12.40
C ALA A 88 21.46 6.61 12.36
N ARG A 89 21.11 7.14 11.21
CA ARG A 89 19.83 7.79 10.99
C ARG A 89 19.17 7.20 9.77
N VAL A 90 17.90 6.91 9.87
CA VAL A 90 17.09 6.43 8.76
C VAL A 90 15.83 7.27 8.66
N MET A 91 15.40 7.55 7.45
CA MET A 91 14.10 8.16 7.18
C MET A 91 13.16 7.09 6.68
N ILE A 92 12.03 6.97 7.35
CA ILE A 92 11.01 5.98 7.04
C ILE A 92 9.74 6.71 6.62
N ARG A 93 9.22 6.37 5.46
CA ARG A 93 7.92 6.85 5.03
C ARG A 93 6.84 5.95 5.63
N VAL A 94 6.01 6.53 6.48
CA VAL A 94 4.89 5.87 7.11
C VAL A 94 3.60 6.32 6.45
N GLY A 95 2.70 5.39 6.17
CA GLY A 95 1.47 5.70 5.48
C GLY A 95 1.76 6.33 4.10
N GLY A 96 0.79 7.04 3.60
CA GLY A 96 0.80 7.36 2.20
C GLY A 96 0.52 6.07 1.46
N GLU A 97 -0.38 6.12 0.55
CA GLU A 97 -0.58 5.01 -0.34
C GLU A 97 0.79 4.59 -0.82
N GLN A 98 1.22 3.40 -0.44
CA GLN A 98 2.04 2.69 -1.37
C GLN A 98 1.18 2.66 -2.62
N GLN A 99 1.35 3.63 -3.46
CA GLN A 99 1.00 3.45 -4.82
C GLN A 99 1.86 2.29 -5.28
N SER A 100 1.37 1.09 -4.92
CA SER A 100 1.71 -0.03 -5.73
C SER A 100 1.43 0.47 -7.13
N GLN A 101 2.44 0.50 -7.97
CA GLN A 101 2.31 0.89 -9.37
C GLN A 101 1.44 -0.11 -10.14
N ASN A 102 0.53 -0.75 -9.45
CA ASN A 102 -0.58 -1.47 -9.99
C ASN A 102 -1.70 -0.48 -10.34
N TRP A 103 -1.35 0.48 -11.19
CA TRP A 103 -2.34 1.24 -11.93
C TRP A 103 -3.25 0.32 -12.76
N LEU A 104 -2.82 -0.92 -12.96
CA LEU A 104 -3.61 -2.05 -13.42
C LEU A 104 -4.31 -2.69 -12.23
N SER A 105 -5.23 -1.95 -11.63
CA SER A 105 -6.18 -2.54 -10.70
C SER A 105 -6.84 -3.76 -11.36
N PRO A 106 -6.96 -4.91 -10.69
CA PRO A 106 -7.64 -6.07 -11.25
C PRO A 106 -9.07 -5.74 -11.72
N VAL A 107 -9.69 -4.73 -11.13
CA VAL A 107 -11.00 -4.21 -11.56
C VAL A 107 -10.93 -3.59 -12.96
N LEU A 108 -9.89 -2.82 -13.28
CA LEU A 108 -9.69 -2.24 -14.60
C LEU A 108 -9.42 -3.31 -15.66
N VAL A 109 -8.65 -4.33 -15.33
CA VAL A 109 -8.36 -5.44 -16.24
C VAL A 109 -9.63 -6.22 -16.55
N VAL A 110 -10.42 -6.57 -15.55
CA VAL A 110 -11.71 -7.25 -15.73
C VAL A 110 -12.69 -6.39 -16.51
N GLY A 111 -12.79 -5.11 -16.22
CA GLY A 111 -13.61 -4.16 -16.95
C GLY A 111 -13.25 -4.07 -18.42
N PHE A 112 -11.97 -4.01 -18.74
CA PHE A 112 -11.47 -3.99 -20.11
C PHE A 112 -11.81 -5.29 -20.87
N LEU A 113 -11.63 -6.45 -20.23
CA LEU A 113 -12.01 -7.73 -20.82
C LEU A 113 -13.50 -7.84 -21.09
N VAL A 114 -14.34 -7.35 -20.19
CA VAL A 114 -15.80 -7.33 -20.39
C VAL A 114 -16.19 -6.46 -21.59
N VAL A 115 -15.58 -5.28 -21.72
CA VAL A 115 -15.79 -4.39 -22.87
C VAL A 115 -15.37 -5.06 -24.19
N LEU A 116 -14.22 -5.72 -24.21
CA LEU A 116 -13.74 -6.45 -25.40
C LEU A 116 -14.70 -7.58 -25.80
N LEU A 117 -15.20 -8.34 -24.80
CA LEU A 117 -16.20 -9.39 -25.07
C LEU A 117 -17.50 -8.82 -25.62
N ALA A 118 -17.99 -7.72 -25.05
CA ALA A 118 -19.18 -7.04 -25.53
C ALA A 118 -19.03 -6.56 -26.98
N LEU A 119 -17.88 -5.98 -27.32
CA LEU A 119 -17.57 -5.56 -28.68
C LEU A 119 -17.45 -6.75 -29.64
N ALA A 120 -16.86 -7.85 -29.21
CA ALA A 120 -16.75 -9.07 -30.02
C ALA A 120 -18.11 -9.68 -30.32
N ILE A 121 -19.00 -9.74 -29.33
CA ILE A 121 -20.38 -10.22 -29.51
C ILE A 121 -21.16 -9.29 -30.42
N TRP A 122 -21.04 -7.97 -30.22
CA TRP A 122 -21.69 -7.00 -31.09
C TRP A 122 -21.21 -7.12 -32.54
N TYR A 123 -19.91 -7.23 -32.74
CA TYR A 123 -19.34 -7.39 -34.09
C TYR A 123 -19.86 -8.67 -34.77
N ARG A 124 -19.96 -9.77 -34.00
CA ARG A 124 -20.55 -11.03 -34.51
C ARG A 124 -22.01 -10.86 -34.92
N LEU A 125 -22.79 -10.18 -34.08
CA LEU A 125 -24.21 -9.94 -34.37
C LEU A 125 -24.40 -9.04 -35.60
N LEU A 126 -23.59 -8.00 -35.73
CA LEU A 126 -23.61 -7.15 -36.92
C LEU A 126 -23.21 -7.91 -38.19
N ARG A 127 -22.20 -8.75 -38.08
CA ARG A 127 -21.75 -9.57 -39.20
C ARG A 127 -22.79 -10.64 -39.59
N ALA A 128 -23.51 -11.19 -38.64
CA ALA A 128 -24.58 -12.13 -38.89
C ALA A 128 -25.80 -11.47 -39.60
N ARG A 129 -25.99 -10.16 -39.40
CA ARG A 129 -27.07 -9.38 -40.07
C ARG A 129 -26.71 -8.96 -41.48
N THR A 130 -25.46 -8.94 -41.85
CA THR A 130 -24.99 -8.51 -43.15
C THR A 130 -24.87 -9.67 -44.17
N HIS A 131 -25.08 -10.90 -43.72
CA HIS A 131 -25.17 -12.05 -44.64
C HIS A 131 -26.64 -12.28 -45.02
N PRO A 132 -27.06 -11.91 -46.24
CA PRO A 132 -28.36 -12.29 -46.71
C PRO A 132 -28.43 -13.82 -46.83
N PRO A 133 -29.56 -14.43 -46.43
CA PRO A 133 -29.73 -15.86 -46.65
C PRO A 133 -29.58 -16.17 -48.11
N ARG A 134 -28.65 -17.05 -48.44
CA ARG A 134 -28.58 -17.57 -49.79
C ARG A 134 -29.83 -18.36 -50.09
N PRO A 135 -30.50 -18.13 -51.22
CA PRO A 135 -31.67 -18.90 -51.62
C PRO A 135 -31.31 -20.36 -51.89
#